data_84077703ed673f119a7b32a018242417
#
_entry.id   84077703ed673f119a7b32a018242417
#
_cell.length_a   1.000
_cell.length_b   1.000
_cell.length_c   1.000
_cell.angle_alpha   90.00
_cell.angle_beta   90.00
_cell.angle_gamma   90.00
#
_symmetry.space_group_name_H-M   'P 1'
#
loop_
_entity.id
_entity.type
_entity.pdbx_description
1 polymer ?
#
loop_
_entity_poly.entity_id
_entity_poly.type
_entity_poly.pdbx_seq_one_letter_code
_entity_poly.pdbx_strand_id
1 'polypeptide(L)'
;MTPTRRLFLGLAPLLAAPALAQGTPLRCAVGPFQPTAGDTRRAYEPFFTHLARAVGRPLDLTVTTDWAGIAVALANEQVDVAWMGPWGYILAKDRAKAEALAVVQYQGKPTYQAIIIARPDLAIARFPEDAKGMSISFADAGSTSGWLIPHYWFRTQGIDPRSYFRYRDGASHPANDLAVATGQVDLATDYDRNLAAMIAAGRLREDQVKIVWRSEPLPNDALAVRDRLDPGLKSALREAALGIDAASASRIMPANYTGWVPAQPDSYAMIEAAGRAVGRIGGG
;
A
#
# COMPACT_ATOMS: atom_id res chain seq x y z
N MET A 1 67.73 -8.23 -55.24
CA MET A 1 67.61 -7.37 -54.05
C MET A 1 66.19 -6.95 -53.92
N THR A 2 65.42 -7.59 -53.07
CA THR A 2 63.98 -7.29 -52.81
C THR A 2 63.85 -6.62 -51.43
N PRO A 3 63.14 -5.47 -51.31
CA PRO A 3 62.95 -4.80 -50.01
C PRO A 3 61.77 -5.42 -49.26
N THR A 4 62.03 -5.83 -48.02
CA THR A 4 61.08 -6.35 -47.06
C THR A 4 60.18 -5.22 -46.50
N ARG A 5 58.89 -5.27 -46.76
CA ARG A 5 57.88 -4.37 -46.15
C ARG A 5 57.66 -4.80 -44.70
N ARG A 6 58.04 -3.98 -43.75
CA ARG A 6 57.63 -4.08 -42.34
C ARG A 6 56.23 -3.53 -42.14
N LEU A 7 55.27 -4.41 -41.80
CA LEU A 7 53.95 -3.97 -41.34
C LEU A 7 54.09 -3.46 -39.89
N PHE A 8 53.78 -2.21 -39.64
CA PHE A 8 53.52 -1.67 -38.31
C PHE A 8 52.05 -1.94 -37.94
N LEU A 9 51.83 -2.92 -37.06
CA LEU A 9 50.53 -3.08 -36.36
C LEU A 9 50.44 -1.99 -35.29
N GLY A 10 49.63 -0.96 -35.53
CA GLY A 10 49.26 0.05 -34.52
C GLY A 10 48.29 -0.57 -33.51
N LEU A 11 48.76 -0.78 -32.28
CA LEU A 11 47.87 -1.06 -31.14
C LEU A 11 47.10 0.20 -30.80
N ALA A 12 45.81 0.24 -31.14
CA ALA A 12 44.90 1.27 -30.62
C ALA A 12 44.63 0.97 -29.13
N PRO A 13 44.77 1.96 -28.22
CA PRO A 13 44.39 1.73 -26.83
C PRO A 13 42.85 1.64 -26.74
N LEU A 14 42.36 0.48 -26.31
CA LEU A 14 40.98 0.36 -25.86
C LEU A 14 40.80 1.25 -24.64
N LEU A 15 40.17 2.40 -24.81
CA LEU A 15 39.62 3.19 -23.72
C LEU A 15 38.54 2.35 -23.05
N ALA A 16 38.88 1.68 -21.97
CA ALA A 16 37.90 1.08 -21.07
C ALA A 16 37.02 2.21 -20.52
N ALA A 17 35.80 2.32 -21.02
CA ALA A 17 34.79 3.17 -20.38
C ALA A 17 34.67 2.72 -18.90
N PRO A 18 34.70 3.66 -17.93
CA PRO A 18 34.51 3.28 -16.55
C PRO A 18 33.15 2.58 -16.45
N ALA A 19 33.12 1.33 -16.05
CA ALA A 19 31.91 0.67 -15.61
C ALA A 19 31.38 1.53 -14.47
N LEU A 20 30.29 2.28 -14.72
CA LEU A 20 29.55 2.95 -13.67
C LEU A 20 29.23 1.84 -12.66
N ALA A 21 29.90 1.88 -11.50
CA ALA A 21 29.58 1.02 -10.39
C ALA A 21 28.10 1.21 -10.12
N GLN A 22 27.28 0.25 -10.54
CA GLN A 22 25.85 0.27 -10.25
C GLN A 22 25.76 0.20 -8.73
N GLY A 23 25.48 1.36 -8.09
CA GLY A 23 25.34 1.45 -6.64
C GLY A 23 24.30 0.42 -6.15
N THR A 24 24.37 0.04 -4.88
CA THR A 24 23.41 -0.86 -4.25
C THR A 24 21.98 -0.38 -4.56
N PRO A 25 21.10 -1.22 -5.13
CA PRO A 25 19.74 -0.82 -5.48
C PRO A 25 18.96 -0.28 -4.27
N LEU A 26 18.08 0.67 -4.52
CA LEU A 26 17.04 1.03 -3.57
C LEU A 26 15.95 -0.02 -3.66
N ARG A 27 15.86 -0.85 -2.64
CA ARG A 27 14.87 -1.94 -2.56
C ARG A 27 13.55 -1.37 -2.05
N CYS A 28 12.54 -1.37 -2.90
CA CYS A 28 11.23 -0.81 -2.63
C CYS A 28 10.16 -1.89 -2.64
N ALA A 29 9.09 -1.68 -1.86
CA ALA A 29 7.91 -2.54 -1.92
C ALA A 29 6.62 -1.73 -1.94
N VAL A 30 5.60 -2.33 -2.55
CA VAL A 30 4.23 -1.81 -2.58
C VAL A 30 3.22 -2.94 -2.40
N GLY A 31 2.12 -2.67 -1.70
CA GLY A 31 1.03 -3.61 -1.47
C GLY A 31 0.17 -3.86 -2.72
N PRO A 32 -0.76 -4.82 -2.66
CA PRO A 32 -1.63 -5.21 -3.78
C PRO A 32 -2.80 -4.22 -3.96
N PHE A 33 -2.48 -2.99 -4.40
CA PHE A 33 -3.48 -1.91 -4.59
C PHE A 33 -4.37 -2.11 -5.82
N GLN A 34 -3.91 -2.86 -6.83
CA GLN A 34 -4.66 -3.10 -8.06
C GLN A 34 -5.01 -4.59 -8.19
N PRO A 35 -5.97 -4.96 -9.04
CA PRO A 35 -6.40 -6.35 -9.21
C PRO A 35 -5.28 -7.31 -9.59
N THR A 36 -4.24 -6.84 -10.30
CA THR A 36 -3.07 -7.63 -10.65
C THR A 36 -1.78 -6.97 -10.18
N ALA A 37 -0.75 -7.78 -9.89
CA ALA A 37 0.58 -7.28 -9.56
C ALA A 37 1.18 -6.42 -10.69
N GLY A 38 0.91 -6.75 -11.95
CA GLY A 38 1.33 -5.97 -13.11
C GLY A 38 0.68 -4.58 -13.16
N ASP A 39 -0.62 -4.49 -12.84
CA ASP A 39 -1.33 -3.21 -12.76
C ASP A 39 -0.78 -2.35 -11.61
N THR A 40 -0.55 -2.96 -10.44
CA THR A 40 0.07 -2.29 -9.30
C THR A 40 1.46 -1.76 -9.66
N ARG A 41 2.31 -2.60 -10.27
CA ARG A 41 3.63 -2.18 -10.71
C ARG A 41 3.55 -0.97 -11.65
N ARG A 42 2.75 -1.04 -12.71
CA ARG A 42 2.59 0.07 -13.68
C ARG A 42 2.15 1.37 -13.02
N ALA A 43 1.27 1.30 -12.04
CA ALA A 43 0.74 2.48 -11.36
C ALA A 43 1.76 3.13 -10.39
N TYR A 44 2.59 2.33 -9.73
CA TYR A 44 3.44 2.79 -8.63
C TYR A 44 4.93 2.91 -9.00
N GLU A 45 5.42 2.19 -10.02
CA GLU A 45 6.84 2.20 -10.43
C GLU A 45 7.36 3.60 -10.81
N PRO A 46 6.59 4.50 -11.45
CA PRO A 46 7.07 5.86 -11.73
C PRO A 46 7.42 6.64 -10.45
N PHE A 47 6.64 6.50 -9.39
CA PHE A 47 6.93 7.12 -8.10
C PHE A 47 8.22 6.56 -7.47
N PHE A 48 8.38 5.24 -7.42
CA PHE A 48 9.60 4.64 -6.87
C PHE A 48 10.83 4.93 -7.72
N THR A 49 10.66 5.03 -9.04
CA THR A 49 11.73 5.49 -9.96
C THR A 49 12.16 6.92 -9.64
N HIS A 50 11.21 7.82 -9.32
CA HIS A 50 11.52 9.17 -8.87
C HIS A 50 12.36 9.15 -7.58
N LEU A 51 11.96 8.37 -6.57
CA LEU A 51 12.73 8.24 -5.33
C LEU A 51 14.14 7.68 -5.58
N ALA A 52 14.24 6.60 -6.35
CA ALA A 52 15.52 5.95 -6.66
C ALA A 52 16.49 6.92 -7.38
N ARG A 53 15.99 7.68 -8.34
CA ARG A 53 16.77 8.73 -9.04
C ARG A 53 17.21 9.83 -8.10
N ALA A 54 16.35 10.30 -7.21
CA ALA A 54 16.67 11.35 -6.25
C ALA A 54 17.84 10.98 -5.33
N VAL A 55 18.01 9.69 -5.04
CA VAL A 55 19.10 9.16 -4.21
C VAL A 55 20.24 8.51 -5.03
N GLY A 56 20.21 8.61 -6.35
CA GLY A 56 21.28 8.11 -7.24
C GLY A 56 21.44 6.58 -7.22
N ARG A 57 20.36 5.82 -6.99
CA ARG A 57 20.39 4.34 -6.92
C ARG A 57 19.52 3.71 -8.01
N PRO A 58 19.87 2.51 -8.51
CA PRO A 58 18.95 1.70 -9.29
C PRO A 58 17.71 1.35 -8.47
N LEU A 59 16.55 1.21 -9.13
CA LEU A 59 15.32 0.74 -8.49
C LEU A 59 15.26 -0.79 -8.50
N ASP A 60 14.93 -1.37 -7.33
CA ASP A 60 14.45 -2.74 -7.20
C ASP A 60 13.07 -2.70 -6.55
N LEU A 61 12.00 -2.94 -7.33
CA LEU A 61 10.61 -2.84 -6.87
C LEU A 61 9.95 -4.20 -6.75
N THR A 62 9.48 -4.54 -5.56
CA THR A 62 8.65 -5.71 -5.27
C THR A 62 7.19 -5.29 -5.10
N VAL A 63 6.26 -5.97 -5.78
CA VAL A 63 4.82 -5.92 -5.49
C VAL A 63 4.49 -7.14 -4.63
N THR A 64 4.01 -6.92 -3.41
CA THR A 64 3.65 -8.03 -2.51
C THR A 64 2.30 -8.64 -2.88
N THR A 65 2.09 -9.90 -2.51
CA THR A 65 0.84 -10.63 -2.79
C THR A 65 -0.28 -10.30 -1.80
N ASP A 66 0.09 -9.82 -0.61
CA ASP A 66 -0.82 -9.47 0.47
C ASP A 66 -0.27 -8.30 1.31
N TRP A 67 -1.10 -7.73 2.16
CA TRP A 67 -0.75 -6.58 2.99
C TRP A 67 0.16 -6.93 4.17
N ALA A 68 0.06 -8.16 4.69
CA ALA A 68 0.90 -8.61 5.79
C ALA A 68 2.35 -8.82 5.32
N GLY A 69 2.55 -9.31 4.10
CA GLY A 69 3.86 -9.57 3.51
C GLY A 69 4.74 -8.33 3.38
N ILE A 70 4.15 -7.15 3.08
CA ILE A 70 4.93 -5.91 2.97
C ILE A 70 5.50 -5.48 4.34
N ALA A 71 4.72 -5.65 5.42
CA ALA A 71 5.21 -5.37 6.77
C ALA A 71 6.34 -6.32 7.18
N VAL A 72 6.23 -7.60 6.81
CA VAL A 72 7.27 -8.61 7.05
C VAL A 72 8.54 -8.29 6.27
N ALA A 73 8.42 -7.94 4.99
CA ALA A 73 9.57 -7.60 4.14
C ALA A 73 10.34 -6.39 4.68
N LEU A 74 9.64 -5.36 5.16
CA LEU A 74 10.26 -4.19 5.77
C LEU A 74 10.90 -4.53 7.13
N ALA A 75 10.21 -5.31 7.97
CA ALA A 75 10.70 -5.72 9.29
C ALA A 75 11.96 -6.60 9.20
N ASN A 76 12.06 -7.44 8.17
CA ASN A 76 13.22 -8.31 7.93
C ASN A 76 14.33 -7.63 7.08
N GLU A 77 14.25 -6.32 6.90
CA GLU A 77 15.21 -5.55 6.09
C GLU A 77 15.39 -6.07 4.64
N GLN A 78 14.39 -6.77 4.10
CA GLN A 78 14.38 -7.23 2.72
C GLN A 78 14.13 -6.08 1.75
N VAL A 79 13.46 -5.02 2.21
CA VAL A 79 13.25 -3.75 1.49
C VAL A 79 13.70 -2.58 2.34
N ASP A 80 14.07 -1.49 1.67
CA ASP A 80 14.53 -0.25 2.31
C ASP A 80 13.37 0.74 2.52
N VAL A 81 12.44 0.78 1.57
CA VAL A 81 11.32 1.72 1.49
C VAL A 81 10.06 0.98 1.08
N ALA A 82 8.93 1.29 1.72
CA ALA A 82 7.64 0.73 1.36
C ALA A 82 6.53 1.78 1.30
N TRP A 83 5.67 1.70 0.28
CA TRP A 83 4.37 2.36 0.29
C TRP A 83 3.35 1.35 0.81
N MET A 84 2.81 1.61 1.99
CA MET A 84 2.02 0.62 2.71
C MET A 84 0.88 1.25 3.49
N GLY A 85 -0.19 0.48 3.66
CA GLY A 85 -1.33 0.90 4.46
C GLY A 85 -0.96 1.13 5.93
N PRO A 86 -1.72 1.95 6.65
CA PRO A 86 -1.42 2.35 8.03
C PRO A 86 -1.18 1.19 9.00
N TRP A 87 -2.00 0.14 8.92
CA TRP A 87 -1.85 -1.03 9.79
C TRP A 87 -0.58 -1.82 9.51
N GLY A 88 -0.25 -2.02 8.22
CA GLY A 88 1.02 -2.62 7.82
C GLY A 88 2.21 -1.85 8.38
N TYR A 89 2.16 -0.51 8.34
CA TYR A 89 3.19 0.33 8.96
C TYR A 89 3.28 0.12 10.47
N ILE A 90 2.16 0.10 11.19
CA ILE A 90 2.16 -0.13 12.64
C ILE A 90 2.73 -1.51 12.99
N LEU A 91 2.41 -2.55 12.23
CA LEU A 91 3.01 -3.88 12.40
C LEU A 91 4.53 -3.88 12.18
N ALA A 92 5.03 -3.16 11.18
CA ALA A 92 6.46 -3.02 10.94
C ALA A 92 7.15 -2.16 12.02
N LYS A 93 6.49 -1.10 12.49
CA LYS A 93 6.96 -0.27 13.61
C LYS A 93 7.08 -1.08 14.90
N ASP A 94 6.05 -1.85 15.25
CA ASP A 94 6.02 -2.66 16.46
C ASP A 94 7.12 -3.75 16.46
N ARG A 95 7.29 -4.44 15.32
CA ARG A 95 8.24 -5.56 15.19
C ARG A 95 9.68 -5.14 15.00
N ALA A 96 9.93 -4.06 14.27
CA ALA A 96 11.26 -3.70 13.76
C ALA A 96 11.52 -2.20 13.72
N LYS A 97 10.77 -1.39 14.47
CA LYS A 97 10.97 0.07 14.61
C LYS A 97 10.98 0.82 13.25
N ALA A 98 10.20 0.34 12.27
CA ALA A 98 10.06 1.05 11.02
C ALA A 98 9.57 2.49 11.25
N GLU A 99 10.02 3.42 10.39
CA GLU A 99 9.72 4.84 10.49
C GLU A 99 8.87 5.30 9.30
N ALA A 100 7.80 6.06 9.56
CA ALA A 100 7.04 6.73 8.51
C ALA A 100 7.67 8.08 8.18
N LEU A 101 8.08 8.29 6.94
CA LEU A 101 8.64 9.55 6.47
C LEU A 101 7.56 10.55 6.07
N ALA A 102 6.48 10.05 5.47
CA ALA A 102 5.39 10.87 4.93
C ALA A 102 4.07 10.10 4.88
N VAL A 103 2.97 10.85 4.83
CA VAL A 103 1.59 10.37 4.62
C VAL A 103 1.13 10.84 3.25
N VAL A 104 0.60 9.94 2.43
CA VAL A 104 0.15 10.28 1.09
C VAL A 104 -1.15 11.08 1.09
N GLN A 105 -1.29 11.97 0.14
CA GLN A 105 -2.54 12.71 -0.12
C GLN A 105 -3.27 12.12 -1.32
N TYR A 106 -4.57 11.90 -1.16
CA TYR A 106 -5.50 11.54 -2.22
C TYR A 106 -6.53 12.66 -2.38
N GLN A 107 -6.59 13.26 -3.57
CA GLN A 107 -7.43 14.46 -3.83
C GLN A 107 -7.20 15.57 -2.78
N GLY A 108 -5.95 15.83 -2.43
CA GLY A 108 -5.53 16.84 -1.45
C GLY A 108 -5.76 16.47 0.03
N LYS A 109 -6.29 15.27 0.34
CA LYS A 109 -6.57 14.84 1.72
C LYS A 109 -5.62 13.73 2.16
N PRO A 110 -5.01 13.83 3.36
CA PRO A 110 -4.18 12.77 3.91
C PRO A 110 -5.00 11.70 4.66
N THR A 111 -6.29 11.56 4.33
CA THR A 111 -7.22 10.64 4.99
C THR A 111 -8.09 9.90 3.98
N TYR A 112 -8.64 8.76 4.40
CA TYR A 112 -9.62 7.93 3.69
C TYR A 112 -10.56 7.26 4.68
N GLN A 113 -11.55 6.48 4.20
CA GLN A 113 -12.49 5.75 5.06
C GLN A 113 -12.51 4.26 4.74
N ALA A 114 -12.54 3.43 5.78
CA ALA A 114 -12.97 2.05 5.67
C ALA A 114 -14.48 2.01 5.43
N ILE A 115 -14.92 1.07 4.60
CA ILE A 115 -16.33 0.85 4.32
C ILE A 115 -16.67 -0.64 4.42
N ILE A 116 -17.95 -0.92 4.69
CA ILE A 116 -18.53 -2.25 4.45
C ILE A 116 -19.59 -2.07 3.38
N ILE A 117 -19.45 -2.83 2.31
CA ILE A 117 -20.40 -2.89 1.20
C ILE A 117 -21.28 -4.13 1.30
N ALA A 118 -22.47 -4.05 0.75
CA ALA A 118 -23.45 -5.11 0.69
C ALA A 118 -24.06 -5.21 -0.69
N ARG A 119 -24.66 -6.35 -1.01
CA ARG A 119 -25.55 -6.51 -2.17
C ARG A 119 -26.72 -5.52 -2.06
N PRO A 120 -27.11 -4.88 -3.17
CA PRO A 120 -28.15 -3.85 -3.15
C PRO A 120 -29.54 -4.36 -2.81
N ASP A 121 -29.82 -5.64 -3.12
CA ASP A 121 -31.12 -6.30 -2.90
C ASP A 121 -31.39 -6.70 -1.43
N LEU A 122 -30.38 -6.67 -0.56
CA LEU A 122 -30.54 -7.02 0.85
C LEU A 122 -31.25 -5.92 1.64
N ALA A 123 -32.24 -6.28 2.44
CA ALA A 123 -32.96 -5.36 3.31
C ALA A 123 -32.17 -5.10 4.60
N ILE A 124 -31.14 -4.24 4.54
CA ILE A 124 -30.32 -3.82 5.68
C ILE A 124 -30.63 -2.35 5.96
N ALA A 125 -31.49 -2.11 6.93
CA ALA A 125 -31.83 -0.77 7.41
C ALA A 125 -30.97 -0.35 8.61
N ARG A 126 -30.64 -1.32 9.47
CA ARG A 126 -29.78 -1.13 10.65
C ARG A 126 -28.61 -2.09 10.56
N PHE A 127 -27.43 -1.55 10.37
CA PHE A 127 -26.20 -2.35 10.37
C PHE A 127 -25.52 -2.22 11.74
N PRO A 128 -25.10 -3.31 12.36
CA PRO A 128 -24.98 -4.68 11.84
C PRO A 128 -26.16 -5.61 12.12
N GLU A 129 -27.20 -5.18 12.83
CA GLU A 129 -28.27 -6.04 13.37
C GLU A 129 -28.98 -6.83 12.26
N ASP A 130 -29.40 -6.14 11.18
CA ASP A 130 -30.14 -6.76 10.08
C ASP A 130 -29.23 -7.66 9.20
N ALA A 131 -27.91 -7.63 9.42
CA ALA A 131 -26.93 -8.45 8.69
C ALA A 131 -26.48 -9.71 9.45
N LYS A 132 -27.04 -9.99 10.64
CA LYS A 132 -26.65 -11.15 11.45
C LYS A 132 -26.83 -12.46 10.67
N GLY A 133 -25.81 -13.31 10.69
CA GLY A 133 -25.83 -14.61 9.99
C GLY A 133 -25.60 -14.52 8.47
N MET A 134 -25.50 -13.34 7.89
CA MET A 134 -25.13 -13.15 6.47
C MET A 134 -23.67 -13.54 6.24
N SER A 135 -23.30 -13.78 4.99
CA SER A 135 -21.90 -14.00 4.61
C SER A 135 -21.15 -12.68 4.50
N ILE A 136 -19.93 -12.65 5.05
CA ILE A 136 -19.04 -11.48 4.97
C ILE A 136 -17.63 -11.90 4.57
N SER A 137 -17.02 -11.14 3.66
CA SER A 137 -15.63 -11.30 3.25
C SER A 137 -14.80 -10.13 3.74
N PHE A 138 -13.81 -10.41 4.57
CA PHE A 138 -12.80 -9.45 4.99
C PHE A 138 -11.57 -9.52 4.08
N ALA A 139 -10.81 -8.44 3.99
CA ALA A 139 -9.49 -8.46 3.37
C ALA A 139 -8.48 -9.24 4.25
N ASP A 140 -7.21 -9.34 3.81
CA ASP A 140 -6.17 -10.00 4.59
C ASP A 140 -5.87 -9.28 5.91
N ALA A 141 -5.29 -10.01 6.87
CA ALA A 141 -5.06 -9.53 8.24
C ALA A 141 -4.06 -8.35 8.35
N GLY A 142 -3.35 -8.01 7.28
CA GLY A 142 -2.48 -6.82 7.19
C GLY A 142 -3.21 -5.57 6.70
N SER A 143 -4.47 -5.70 6.25
CA SER A 143 -5.24 -4.56 5.75
C SER A 143 -5.80 -3.70 6.89
N THR A 144 -5.65 -2.39 6.78
CA THR A 144 -6.22 -1.42 7.73
C THR A 144 -7.74 -1.40 7.63
N SER A 145 -8.25 -0.99 6.46
CA SER A 145 -9.68 -0.78 6.22
C SER A 145 -10.45 -2.06 5.98
N GLY A 146 -9.77 -3.08 5.44
CA GLY A 146 -10.42 -4.34 5.13
C GLY A 146 -10.37 -5.36 6.27
N TRP A 147 -9.56 -5.13 7.31
CA TRP A 147 -9.46 -6.06 8.42
C TRP A 147 -9.47 -5.37 9.79
N LEU A 148 -8.44 -4.55 10.09
CA LEU A 148 -8.25 -4.00 11.45
C LEU A 148 -9.42 -3.15 11.91
N ILE A 149 -9.76 -2.12 11.14
CA ILE A 149 -10.76 -1.13 11.56
C ILE A 149 -12.17 -1.71 11.65
N PRO A 150 -12.64 -2.54 10.70
CA PRO A 150 -13.90 -3.24 10.90
C PRO A 150 -13.91 -4.17 12.12
N HIS A 151 -12.83 -4.95 12.38
CA HIS A 151 -12.75 -5.78 13.58
C HIS A 151 -12.78 -4.95 14.87
N TYR A 152 -12.04 -3.84 14.90
CA TYR A 152 -12.06 -2.92 16.03
C TYR A 152 -13.45 -2.36 16.27
N TRP A 153 -14.13 -1.90 15.20
CA TRP A 153 -15.49 -1.39 15.30
C TRP A 153 -16.48 -2.45 15.81
N PHE A 154 -16.49 -3.64 15.24
CA PHE A 154 -17.35 -4.73 15.73
C PHE A 154 -17.08 -5.04 17.21
N ARG A 155 -15.81 -5.04 17.62
CA ARG A 155 -15.44 -5.23 19.02
C ARG A 155 -16.04 -4.15 19.93
N THR A 156 -16.06 -2.89 19.51
CA THR A 156 -16.70 -1.80 20.29
C THR A 156 -18.23 -1.98 20.42
N GLN A 157 -18.83 -2.73 19.50
CA GLN A 157 -20.25 -3.12 19.57
C GLN A 157 -20.48 -4.44 20.37
N GLY A 158 -19.42 -5.01 20.95
CA GLY A 158 -19.53 -6.32 21.64
C GLY A 158 -19.70 -7.49 20.68
N ILE A 159 -19.37 -7.34 19.41
CA ILE A 159 -19.58 -8.34 18.36
C ILE A 159 -18.24 -8.96 17.97
N ASP A 160 -18.17 -10.30 17.95
CA ASP A 160 -17.12 -11.03 17.24
C ASP A 160 -17.62 -11.38 15.84
N PRO A 161 -17.03 -10.79 14.78
CA PRO A 161 -17.45 -11.03 13.39
C PRO A 161 -17.41 -12.51 13.00
N ARG A 162 -16.48 -13.28 13.59
CA ARG A 162 -16.29 -14.71 13.28
C ARG A 162 -17.46 -15.57 13.71
N SER A 163 -18.14 -15.19 14.76
CA SER A 163 -19.34 -15.89 15.28
C SER A 163 -20.66 -15.25 14.82
N TYR A 164 -20.60 -13.96 14.49
CA TYR A 164 -21.77 -13.17 14.11
C TYR A 164 -22.19 -13.37 12.65
N PHE A 165 -21.20 -13.58 11.75
CA PHE A 165 -21.38 -13.76 10.32
C PHE A 165 -20.93 -15.16 9.86
N ARG A 166 -21.32 -15.57 8.65
CA ARG A 166 -20.59 -16.58 7.90
C ARG A 166 -19.31 -15.94 7.37
N TYR A 167 -18.27 -15.95 8.20
CA TYR A 167 -17.05 -15.17 8.05
C TYR A 167 -16.02 -15.85 7.13
N ARG A 168 -15.38 -15.05 6.28
CA ARG A 168 -14.11 -15.38 5.60
C ARG A 168 -13.22 -14.15 5.55
N ASP A 169 -11.91 -14.34 5.38
CA ASP A 169 -10.93 -13.27 5.20
C ASP A 169 -9.84 -13.68 4.18
N GLY A 170 -8.88 -12.78 3.93
CA GLY A 170 -7.75 -13.04 3.04
C GLY A 170 -7.95 -12.58 1.60
N ALA A 171 -9.08 -11.99 1.25
CA ALA A 171 -9.31 -11.47 -0.10
C ALA A 171 -8.60 -10.12 -0.34
N SER A 172 -8.33 -9.77 -1.61
CA SER A 172 -7.99 -8.40 -1.98
C SER A 172 -9.24 -7.52 -2.03
N HIS A 173 -9.09 -6.21 -1.88
CA HIS A 173 -10.22 -5.26 -1.96
C HIS A 173 -10.99 -5.37 -3.27
N PRO A 174 -10.36 -5.35 -4.47
CA PRO A 174 -11.08 -5.56 -5.72
C PRO A 174 -11.82 -6.89 -5.81
N ALA A 175 -11.26 -7.98 -5.21
CA ALA A 175 -11.93 -9.28 -5.18
C ALA A 175 -13.16 -9.26 -4.27
N ASN A 176 -13.11 -8.53 -3.16
CA ASN A 176 -14.24 -8.31 -2.27
C ASN A 176 -15.39 -7.59 -2.97
N ASP A 177 -15.10 -6.51 -3.70
CA ASP A 177 -16.09 -5.75 -4.46
C ASP A 177 -16.82 -6.65 -5.47
N LEU A 178 -16.04 -7.41 -6.26
CA LEU A 178 -16.59 -8.31 -7.25
C LEU A 178 -17.39 -9.46 -6.62
N ALA A 179 -16.95 -9.97 -5.46
CA ALA A 179 -17.67 -11.04 -4.76
C ALA A 179 -19.06 -10.58 -4.28
N VAL A 180 -19.20 -9.33 -3.84
CA VAL A 180 -20.52 -8.76 -3.51
C VAL A 180 -21.33 -8.52 -4.77
N ALA A 181 -20.75 -7.87 -5.79
CA ALA A 181 -21.45 -7.55 -7.04
C ALA A 181 -21.97 -8.77 -7.80
N THR A 182 -21.30 -9.92 -7.66
CA THR A 182 -21.69 -11.19 -8.28
C THR A 182 -22.52 -12.11 -7.35
N GLY A 183 -22.82 -11.65 -6.13
CA GLY A 183 -23.62 -12.42 -5.17
C GLY A 183 -22.90 -13.60 -4.54
N GLN A 184 -21.57 -13.69 -4.63
CA GLN A 184 -20.78 -14.74 -3.98
C GLN A 184 -20.74 -14.58 -2.46
N VAL A 185 -20.86 -13.34 -1.97
CA VAL A 185 -21.05 -12.99 -0.56
C VAL A 185 -22.09 -11.89 -0.44
N ASP A 186 -22.69 -11.79 0.76
CA ASP A 186 -23.69 -10.77 1.06
C ASP A 186 -23.04 -9.42 1.35
N LEU A 187 -21.89 -9.44 2.07
CA LEU A 187 -21.16 -8.26 2.49
C LEU A 187 -19.65 -8.43 2.25
N ALA A 188 -18.95 -7.31 2.14
CA ALA A 188 -17.50 -7.31 2.15
C ALA A 188 -16.93 -6.00 2.72
N THR A 189 -15.70 -6.08 3.25
CA THR A 189 -14.95 -4.91 3.68
C THR A 189 -14.15 -4.34 2.52
N ASP A 190 -14.10 -3.02 2.45
CA ASP A 190 -13.34 -2.27 1.45
C ASP A 190 -12.93 -0.90 1.98
N TYR A 191 -12.50 0.00 1.11
CA TYR A 191 -12.28 1.41 1.37
C TYR A 191 -12.80 2.28 0.22
N ASP A 192 -13.17 3.50 0.57
CA ASP A 192 -13.88 4.44 -0.30
C ASP A 192 -13.19 4.68 -1.65
N ARG A 193 -11.85 4.78 -1.66
CA ARG A 193 -11.06 5.05 -2.88
C ARG A 193 -10.99 3.83 -3.82
N ASN A 194 -10.92 2.59 -3.27
CA ASN A 194 -10.93 1.40 -4.12
C ASN A 194 -12.27 1.26 -4.81
N LEU A 195 -13.36 1.37 -4.06
CA LEU A 195 -14.72 1.32 -4.63
C LEU A 195 -14.89 2.36 -5.75
N ALA A 196 -14.48 3.62 -5.49
CA ALA A 196 -14.53 4.68 -6.49
C ALA A 196 -13.67 4.37 -7.73
N ALA A 197 -12.46 3.81 -7.53
CA ALA A 197 -11.56 3.44 -8.63
C ALA A 197 -12.12 2.27 -9.47
N MET A 198 -12.73 1.28 -8.84
CA MET A 198 -13.38 0.16 -9.51
C MET A 198 -14.55 0.62 -10.39
N ILE A 199 -15.36 1.56 -9.89
CA ILE A 199 -16.47 2.17 -10.64
C ILE A 199 -15.93 3.02 -11.80
N ALA A 200 -14.99 3.90 -11.54
CA ALA A 200 -14.38 4.76 -12.56
C ALA A 200 -13.69 3.98 -13.70
N ALA A 201 -13.13 2.81 -13.37
CA ALA A 201 -12.53 1.90 -14.35
C ALA A 201 -13.54 1.01 -15.09
N GLY A 202 -14.85 1.15 -14.82
CA GLY A 202 -15.90 0.33 -15.40
C GLY A 202 -15.86 -1.16 -15.01
N ARG A 203 -15.13 -1.49 -13.94
CA ARG A 203 -15.03 -2.87 -13.42
C ARG A 203 -16.18 -3.22 -12.50
N LEU A 204 -16.86 -2.21 -12.00
CA LEU A 204 -18.03 -2.29 -11.14
C LEU A 204 -19.01 -1.17 -11.55
N ARG A 205 -20.32 -1.44 -11.54
CA ARG A 205 -21.33 -0.38 -11.65
C ARG A 205 -21.76 0.03 -10.24
N GLU A 206 -22.09 1.32 -10.08
CA GLU A 206 -22.51 1.89 -8.81
C GLU A 206 -23.74 1.18 -8.20
N ASP A 207 -24.66 0.69 -9.05
CA ASP A 207 -25.89 0.01 -8.66
C ASP A 207 -25.69 -1.46 -8.22
N GLN A 208 -24.48 -2.01 -8.35
CA GLN A 208 -24.18 -3.40 -7.99
C GLN A 208 -23.84 -3.60 -6.51
N VAL A 209 -23.55 -2.54 -5.79
CA VAL A 209 -23.25 -2.57 -4.36
C VAL A 209 -23.85 -1.37 -3.64
N LYS A 210 -24.09 -1.50 -2.33
CA LYS A 210 -24.42 -0.35 -1.47
C LYS A 210 -23.51 -0.34 -0.26
N ILE A 211 -23.18 0.85 0.24
CA ILE A 211 -22.41 1.02 1.47
C ILE A 211 -23.37 0.96 2.65
N VAL A 212 -23.09 0.04 3.60
CA VAL A 212 -23.90 -0.14 4.82
C VAL A 212 -23.19 0.39 6.06
N TRP A 213 -21.88 0.64 6.00
CA TRP A 213 -21.11 1.23 7.09
C TRP A 213 -19.90 2.00 6.57
N ARG A 214 -19.50 3.08 7.27
CA ARG A 214 -18.29 3.87 7.06
C ARG A 214 -17.59 4.12 8.39
N SER A 215 -16.27 4.10 8.38
CA SER A 215 -15.46 4.51 9.54
C SER A 215 -15.38 6.03 9.64
N GLU A 216 -14.91 6.51 10.79
CA GLU A 216 -14.29 7.83 10.89
C GLU A 216 -13.11 7.94 9.92
N PRO A 217 -12.67 9.16 9.56
CA PRO A 217 -11.49 9.34 8.73
C PRO A 217 -10.25 8.68 9.32
N LEU A 218 -9.56 7.88 8.50
CA LEU A 218 -8.33 7.18 8.83
C LEU A 218 -7.15 7.93 8.21
N PRO A 219 -5.95 7.93 8.83
CA PRO A 219 -4.75 8.43 8.16
C PRO A 219 -4.50 7.61 6.90
N ASN A 220 -3.98 8.27 5.86
CA ASN A 220 -3.66 7.62 4.59
C ASN A 220 -2.35 6.79 4.68
N ASP A 221 -1.99 6.16 3.56
CA ASP A 221 -0.85 5.26 3.50
C ASP A 221 0.46 5.95 3.87
N ALA A 222 1.38 5.18 4.47
CA ALA A 222 2.71 5.63 4.84
C ALA A 222 3.72 5.37 3.71
N LEU A 223 4.63 6.32 3.51
CA LEU A 223 5.95 6.04 2.98
C LEU A 223 6.82 5.65 4.16
N ALA A 224 7.06 4.35 4.34
CA ALA A 224 7.78 3.82 5.48
C ALA A 224 9.17 3.31 5.08
N VAL A 225 10.13 3.42 6.02
CA VAL A 225 11.50 2.93 5.84
C VAL A 225 11.89 2.01 6.99
N ARG A 226 12.85 1.10 6.73
CA ARG A 226 13.41 0.26 7.78
C ARG A 226 14.23 1.07 8.79
N ASP A 227 14.31 0.60 10.03
CA ASP A 227 14.98 1.27 11.15
C ASP A 227 16.42 1.68 10.83
N ARG A 228 17.23 0.72 10.37
CA ARG A 228 18.67 0.91 10.14
C ARG A 228 19.03 1.49 8.78
N LEU A 229 18.08 2.15 8.09
CA LEU A 229 18.43 2.88 6.88
C LEU A 229 19.28 4.10 7.24
N ASP A 230 20.30 4.39 6.42
CA ASP A 230 21.18 5.54 6.63
C ASP A 230 20.37 6.83 6.82
N PRO A 231 20.68 7.66 7.85
CA PRO A 231 19.90 8.87 8.13
C PRO A 231 19.89 9.88 6.99
N GLY A 232 21.00 10.02 6.24
CA GLY A 232 21.06 10.91 5.08
C GLY A 232 20.17 10.41 3.96
N LEU A 233 20.10 9.08 3.77
CA LEU A 233 19.20 8.45 2.81
C LEU A 233 17.73 8.61 3.21
N LYS A 234 17.39 8.48 4.51
CA LYS A 234 16.03 8.77 5.01
C LYS A 234 15.61 10.21 4.72
N SER A 235 16.50 11.19 4.99
CA SER A 235 16.24 12.61 4.72
C SER A 235 16.02 12.85 3.23
N ALA A 236 16.90 12.35 2.37
CA ALA A 236 16.79 12.52 0.93
C ALA A 236 15.50 11.91 0.35
N LEU A 237 15.10 10.72 0.83
CA LEU A 237 13.85 10.08 0.43
C LEU A 237 12.62 10.87 0.89
N ARG A 238 12.66 11.40 2.11
CA ARG A 238 11.61 12.26 2.64
C ARG A 238 11.47 13.54 1.82
N GLU A 239 12.57 14.21 1.55
CA GLU A 239 12.61 15.44 0.75
C GLU A 239 12.11 15.19 -0.68
N ALA A 240 12.55 14.09 -1.32
CA ALA A 240 12.10 13.70 -2.64
C ALA A 240 10.57 13.44 -2.70
N ALA A 241 10.01 12.81 -1.68
CA ALA A 241 8.57 12.59 -1.61
C ALA A 241 7.79 13.90 -1.36
N LEU A 242 8.21 14.68 -0.36
CA LEU A 242 7.54 15.94 0.01
C LEU A 242 7.67 17.03 -1.06
N GLY A 243 8.71 16.97 -1.90
CA GLY A 243 8.93 17.89 -3.01
C GLY A 243 8.05 17.62 -4.24
N ILE A 244 7.22 16.59 -4.23
CA ILE A 244 6.31 16.30 -5.35
C ILE A 244 5.14 17.29 -5.32
N ASP A 245 5.13 18.20 -6.27
CA ASP A 245 4.00 19.12 -6.50
C ASP A 245 2.86 18.45 -7.28
N ALA A 246 1.70 19.10 -7.34
CA ALA A 246 0.52 18.58 -8.02
C ALA A 246 0.75 18.24 -9.51
N ALA A 247 1.56 19.03 -10.21
CA ALA A 247 1.88 18.79 -11.61
C ALA A 247 2.77 17.56 -11.79
N SER A 248 3.73 17.36 -10.90
CA SER A 248 4.58 16.17 -10.86
C SER A 248 3.80 14.94 -10.40
N ALA A 249 2.95 15.08 -9.38
CA ALA A 249 2.10 14.00 -8.88
C ALA A 249 1.26 13.37 -9.99
N SER A 250 0.64 14.18 -10.86
CA SER A 250 -0.19 13.69 -11.97
C SER A 250 0.57 12.80 -12.97
N ARG A 251 1.89 12.90 -13.03
CA ARG A 251 2.74 12.14 -13.96
C ARG A 251 3.38 10.90 -13.33
N ILE A 252 3.67 10.93 -12.03
CA ILE A 252 4.47 9.89 -11.37
C ILE A 252 3.75 9.16 -10.24
N MET A 253 2.60 9.65 -9.78
CA MET A 253 1.80 8.97 -8.77
C MET A 253 0.60 8.27 -9.41
N PRO A 254 0.02 7.25 -8.77
CA PRO A 254 -1.23 6.67 -9.23
C PRO A 254 -2.35 7.71 -9.30
N ALA A 255 -3.37 7.45 -10.12
CA ALA A 255 -4.46 8.39 -10.36
C ALA A 255 -5.09 8.91 -9.05
N ASN A 256 -5.37 10.21 -9.04
CA ASN A 256 -5.95 10.95 -7.91
C ASN A 256 -5.05 11.14 -6.67
N TYR A 257 -3.85 10.57 -6.65
CA TYR A 257 -2.86 10.92 -5.63
C TYR A 257 -2.19 12.24 -6.00
N THR A 258 -2.07 13.14 -5.01
CA THR A 258 -1.74 14.56 -5.25
C THR A 258 -0.44 15.01 -4.56
N GLY A 259 0.24 14.13 -3.85
CA GLY A 259 1.48 14.41 -3.16
C GLY A 259 1.55 13.77 -1.78
N TRP A 260 2.44 14.31 -0.95
CA TRP A 260 2.73 13.81 0.38
C TRP A 260 2.77 14.94 1.40
N VAL A 261 2.40 14.66 2.65
CA VAL A 261 2.61 15.53 3.81
C VAL A 261 3.55 14.85 4.81
N PRO A 262 4.29 15.62 5.63
CA PRO A 262 5.16 15.02 6.65
C PRO A 262 4.38 14.11 7.59
N ALA A 263 4.90 12.91 7.87
CA ALA A 263 4.40 12.11 8.97
C ALA A 263 4.77 12.76 10.31
N GLN A 264 3.80 12.85 11.22
CA GLN A 264 3.99 13.29 12.59
C GLN A 264 4.07 12.08 13.53
N PRO A 265 4.63 12.19 14.73
CA PRO A 265 4.73 11.07 15.68
C PRO A 265 3.39 10.39 15.99
N ASP A 266 2.29 11.15 15.95
CA ASP A 266 0.94 10.69 16.26
C ASP A 266 0.07 10.41 15.01
N SER A 267 0.62 10.59 13.79
CA SER A 267 -0.15 10.39 12.53
C SER A 267 -0.91 9.06 12.48
N TYR A 268 -0.39 8.02 13.12
CA TYR A 268 -0.97 6.67 13.12
C TYR A 268 -1.41 6.19 14.51
N ALA A 269 -1.51 7.07 15.51
CA ALA A 269 -1.84 6.72 16.89
C ALA A 269 -3.17 5.98 17.02
N MET A 270 -4.20 6.40 16.26
CA MET A 270 -5.50 5.72 16.25
C MET A 270 -5.43 4.29 15.70
N ILE A 271 -4.57 4.04 14.72
CA ILE A 271 -4.37 2.71 14.14
C ILE A 271 -3.64 1.80 15.13
N GLU A 272 -2.64 2.35 15.83
CA GLU A 272 -1.93 1.65 16.88
C GLU A 272 -2.88 1.30 18.05
N ALA A 273 -3.73 2.23 18.48
CA ALA A 273 -4.74 1.99 19.50
C ALA A 273 -5.74 0.89 19.10
N ALA A 274 -6.22 0.91 17.85
CA ALA A 274 -7.08 -0.15 17.32
C ALA A 274 -6.37 -1.52 17.31
N GLY A 275 -5.10 -1.58 16.90
CA GLY A 275 -4.28 -2.78 16.90
C GLY A 275 -4.10 -3.38 18.30
N ARG A 276 -3.85 -2.53 19.31
CA ARG A 276 -3.80 -2.95 20.72
C ARG A 276 -5.15 -3.46 21.20
N ALA A 277 -6.23 -2.75 20.89
CA ALA A 277 -7.58 -3.12 21.31
C ALA A 277 -8.02 -4.47 20.75
N VAL A 278 -7.61 -4.85 19.54
CA VAL A 278 -7.89 -6.18 18.95
C VAL A 278 -6.85 -7.25 19.35
N GLY A 279 -5.85 -6.90 20.18
CA GLY A 279 -4.85 -7.84 20.70
C GLY A 279 -3.80 -8.29 19.66
N ARG A 280 -3.49 -7.45 18.68
CA ARG A 280 -2.51 -7.79 17.62
C ARG A 280 -1.11 -7.22 17.86
N ILE A 281 -0.98 -6.21 18.69
CA ILE A 281 0.27 -5.59 19.12
C ILE A 281 0.19 -5.26 20.61
N GLY A 282 1.37 -5.09 21.26
CA GLY A 282 1.44 -4.66 22.66
C GLY A 282 1.14 -5.72 23.69
N GLY A 283 1.27 -7.00 23.38
CA GLY A 283 1.35 -8.11 24.32
C GLY A 283 2.81 -8.51 24.49
N GLY A 284 3.56 -7.75 25.27
CA GLY A 284 4.89 -8.09 25.75
C GLY A 284 4.86 -8.02 27.26
#